data_8d490083c9316a90cc1dd9ee8cf493d6
#
_entry.id   8d490083c9316a90cc1dd9ee8cf493d6
#
_cell.length_a   1.000
_cell.length_b   1.000
_cell.length_c   1.000
_cell.angle_alpha   90.00
_cell.angle_beta   90.00
_cell.angle_gamma   90.00
#
_symmetry.space_group_name_H-M   'P 1'
#
loop_
_entity.id
_entity.type
_entity.pdbx_description
1 polymer ?
#
loop_
_entity_poly.entity_id
_entity_poly.type
_entity_poly.pdbx_seq_one_letter_code
_entity_poly.pdbx_strand_id
1 'polypeptide(L)'
;MANISSAFGQVTIQAPSPELLKKLLIVQSDFEKDAHYDTTIDYNKNELDEQIHKLPNENVYEFSTTFAANGRWSFESNVTWFFDLLKYPDKIPVTPTPEESEIIELKKELRDYNFTVIFNFTDSESGCDFIEKGIATVTWNAAEQKSHVDYNIHESHNYTVEALIDCGIYDKGEVMSVQTIIDDYDEIVKNEDPIFMTYRNKFMELLLELPYKDTILYEFDEMYDLYSEFDDLVNELKTRNRN
;
A
#
# COMPACT_ATOMS: atom_id res chain seq x y z
N MET A 1 -7.87 -17.00 -1.37
CA MET A 1 -7.67 -15.64 -0.82
C MET A 1 -7.58 -14.68 -2.00
N ALA A 2 -8.07 -13.46 -1.87
CA ALA A 2 -7.87 -12.47 -2.94
C ALA A 2 -6.42 -12.00 -2.86
N ASN A 3 -5.71 -11.93 -3.99
CA ASN A 3 -4.42 -11.29 -4.05
C ASN A 3 -4.58 -9.81 -3.68
N ILE A 4 -3.78 -9.32 -2.76
CA ILE A 4 -3.74 -7.92 -2.33
C ILE A 4 -2.33 -7.41 -2.63
N SER A 5 -2.27 -6.35 -3.42
CA SER A 5 -1.05 -5.59 -3.70
C SER A 5 -0.96 -4.45 -2.71
N SER A 6 0.21 -4.26 -2.14
CA SER A 6 0.57 -3.10 -1.32
C SER A 6 1.82 -2.47 -1.90
N ALA A 7 1.64 -1.37 -2.63
CA ALA A 7 2.72 -0.67 -3.29
C ALA A 7 3.00 0.68 -2.63
N PHE A 8 4.28 1.07 -2.62
CA PHE A 8 4.70 2.37 -2.12
C PHE A 8 5.99 2.83 -2.83
N GLY A 9 6.31 4.10 -2.69
CA GLY A 9 7.53 4.64 -3.27
C GLY A 9 7.42 6.12 -3.60
N GLN A 10 8.06 6.52 -4.69
CA GLN A 10 8.01 7.88 -5.20
C GLN A 10 7.10 7.99 -6.41
N VAL A 11 6.35 9.08 -6.48
CA VAL A 11 5.55 9.44 -7.64
C VAL A 11 5.99 10.80 -8.16
N THR A 12 6.12 10.88 -9.48
CA THR A 12 6.39 12.12 -10.20
C THR A 12 5.23 12.40 -11.14
N ILE A 13 4.61 13.57 -11.02
CA ILE A 13 3.48 13.99 -11.85
C ILE A 13 3.93 15.15 -12.74
N GLN A 14 3.66 15.04 -14.04
CA GLN A 14 3.99 16.04 -15.03
C GLN A 14 2.74 16.56 -15.72
N ALA A 15 2.63 17.89 -15.86
CA ALA A 15 1.51 18.57 -16.46
C ALA A 15 1.97 19.79 -17.29
N PRO A 16 1.14 20.29 -18.24
CA PRO A 16 1.47 21.47 -19.04
C PRO A 16 1.51 22.80 -18.25
N SER A 17 0.89 22.85 -17.07
CA SER A 17 0.92 24.01 -16.18
C SER A 17 0.80 23.62 -14.71
N PRO A 18 1.25 24.50 -13.76
CA PRO A 18 1.05 24.28 -12.34
C PRO A 18 -0.41 24.15 -11.93
N GLU A 19 -1.29 24.91 -12.56
CA GLU A 19 -2.74 24.91 -12.27
C GLU A 19 -3.37 23.56 -12.64
N LEU A 20 -3.01 22.99 -13.79
CA LEU A 20 -3.49 21.70 -14.24
C LEU A 20 -2.96 20.57 -13.34
N LEU A 21 -1.70 20.68 -12.89
CA LEU A 21 -1.14 19.71 -11.93
C LEU A 21 -1.91 19.72 -10.61
N LYS A 22 -2.21 20.91 -10.05
CA LYS A 22 -3.01 21.04 -8.83
C LYS A 22 -4.42 20.47 -8.99
N LYS A 23 -5.08 20.77 -10.12
CA LYS A 23 -6.40 20.23 -10.45
C LYS A 23 -6.37 18.71 -10.53
N LEU A 24 -5.34 18.11 -11.12
CA LEU A 24 -5.19 16.67 -11.19
C LEU A 24 -5.05 16.04 -9.80
N LEU A 25 -4.27 16.63 -8.90
CA LEU A 25 -4.14 16.18 -7.52
C LEU A 25 -5.47 16.25 -6.75
N ILE A 26 -6.25 17.32 -6.96
CA ILE A 26 -7.58 17.45 -6.34
C ILE A 26 -8.52 16.33 -6.81
N VAL A 27 -8.55 16.10 -8.12
CA VAL A 27 -9.42 15.06 -8.72
C VAL A 27 -8.97 13.67 -8.29
N GLN A 28 -7.64 13.44 -8.17
CA GLN A 28 -7.10 12.17 -7.70
C GLN A 28 -7.50 11.89 -6.25
N SER A 29 -7.41 12.87 -5.36
CA SER A 29 -7.81 12.71 -3.95
C SER A 29 -9.32 12.48 -3.76
N ASP A 30 -10.14 12.87 -4.73
CA ASP A 30 -11.58 12.57 -4.73
C ASP A 30 -11.86 11.15 -5.23
N PHE A 31 -11.07 10.67 -6.20
CA PHE A 31 -11.19 9.32 -6.76
C PHE A 31 -10.86 8.22 -5.74
N GLU A 32 -9.95 8.49 -4.82
CA GLU A 32 -9.58 7.57 -3.73
C GLU A 32 -10.79 7.12 -2.88
N LYS A 33 -11.84 7.93 -2.80
CA LYS A 33 -13.04 7.63 -1.98
C LYS A 33 -13.91 6.51 -2.52
N ASP A 34 -13.83 6.21 -3.81
CA ASP A 34 -14.76 5.29 -4.50
C ASP A 34 -14.07 4.03 -5.07
N ALA A 35 -12.75 3.92 -4.96
CA ALA A 35 -11.99 2.93 -5.70
C ALA A 35 -11.79 1.61 -4.95
N HIS A 36 -11.89 0.51 -5.69
CA HIS A 36 -11.34 -0.79 -5.28
C HIS A 36 -9.80 -0.77 -5.21
N TYR A 37 -9.18 0.36 -5.56
CA TYR A 37 -7.76 0.65 -5.60
C TYR A 37 -7.53 2.01 -4.98
N ASP A 38 -6.88 2.00 -3.84
CA ASP A 38 -6.55 3.19 -3.08
C ASP A 38 -5.10 3.58 -3.43
N THR A 39 -4.91 4.75 -4.05
CA THR A 39 -3.59 5.32 -4.31
C THR A 39 -3.51 6.70 -3.68
N THR A 40 -2.95 6.76 -2.50
CA THR A 40 -2.75 8.00 -1.76
C THR A 40 -1.44 8.65 -2.17
N ILE A 41 -1.50 9.89 -2.65
CA ILE A 41 -0.35 10.73 -2.98
C ILE A 41 -0.17 11.74 -1.85
N ASP A 42 0.99 11.70 -1.21
CA ASP A 42 1.28 12.57 -0.07
C ASP A 42 1.65 13.98 -0.55
N TYR A 43 0.85 15.00 -0.21
CA TYR A 43 1.18 16.39 -0.49
C TYR A 43 0.55 17.38 0.49
N ASN A 44 1.28 18.47 0.76
CA ASN A 44 0.78 19.58 1.53
C ASN A 44 0.25 20.68 0.59
N LYS A 45 -1.07 20.91 0.62
CA LYS A 45 -1.73 21.94 -0.22
C LYS A 45 -1.12 23.34 -0.06
N ASN A 46 -0.60 23.67 1.11
CA ASN A 46 -0.04 25.00 1.39
C ASN A 46 1.39 25.19 0.85
N GLU A 47 2.10 24.11 0.61
CA GLU A 47 3.50 24.09 0.15
C GLU A 47 3.63 23.67 -1.32
N LEU A 48 2.53 23.24 -1.94
CA LEU A 48 2.52 22.68 -3.28
C LEU A 48 3.10 23.61 -4.34
N ASP A 49 2.86 24.93 -4.22
CA ASP A 49 3.41 25.95 -5.15
C ASP A 49 4.93 26.00 -5.12
N GLU A 50 5.55 25.78 -3.98
CA GLU A 50 7.01 25.78 -3.81
C GLU A 50 7.66 24.48 -4.31
N GLN A 51 6.87 23.40 -4.35
CA GLN A 51 7.32 22.06 -4.75
C GLN A 51 7.14 21.77 -6.24
N ILE A 52 6.36 22.60 -6.97
CA ILE A 52 6.17 22.44 -8.41
C ILE A 52 7.32 23.13 -9.15
N HIS A 53 8.04 22.39 -9.97
CA HIS A 53 9.17 22.88 -10.73
C HIS A 53 8.93 22.81 -12.24
N LYS A 54 9.39 23.82 -12.97
CA LYS A 54 9.38 23.79 -14.43
C LYS A 54 10.60 23.00 -14.93
N LEU A 55 10.36 22.02 -15.80
CA LEU A 55 11.47 21.28 -16.43
C LEU A 55 12.27 22.18 -17.39
N PRO A 56 13.62 22.10 -17.35
CA PRO A 56 14.46 22.88 -18.25
C PRO A 56 14.17 22.51 -19.72
N ASN A 57 13.99 23.54 -20.54
CA ASN A 57 13.76 23.43 -22.00
C ASN A 57 12.43 22.78 -22.43
N GLU A 58 11.50 22.57 -21.52
CA GLU A 58 10.19 22.01 -21.78
C GLU A 58 9.09 22.94 -21.26
N ASN A 59 7.90 22.87 -21.88
CA ASN A 59 6.68 23.49 -21.34
C ASN A 59 5.93 22.49 -20.45
N VAL A 60 6.66 21.88 -19.52
CA VAL A 60 6.17 20.87 -18.59
C VAL A 60 6.56 21.28 -17.18
N TYR A 61 5.64 21.11 -16.26
CA TYR A 61 5.82 21.31 -14.83
C TYR A 61 5.74 19.97 -14.13
N GLU A 62 6.58 19.80 -13.13
CA GLU A 62 6.76 18.54 -12.42
C GLU A 62 6.58 18.74 -10.92
N PHE A 63 5.97 17.74 -10.28
CA PHE A 63 5.84 17.60 -8.85
C PHE A 63 6.21 16.16 -8.46
N SER A 64 7.09 16.01 -7.48
CA SER A 64 7.52 14.70 -6.99
C SER A 64 7.30 14.58 -5.48
N THR A 65 6.76 13.44 -5.07
CA THR A 65 6.47 13.13 -3.67
C THR A 65 6.41 11.62 -3.46
N THR A 66 6.01 11.19 -2.27
CA THR A 66 5.75 9.79 -1.94
C THR A 66 4.30 9.40 -2.23
N PHE A 67 4.08 8.11 -2.42
CA PHE A 67 2.76 7.52 -2.55
C PHE A 67 2.67 6.20 -1.79
N ALA A 68 1.46 5.81 -1.46
CA ALA A 68 1.08 4.46 -1.02
C ALA A 68 -0.15 4.03 -1.81
N ALA A 69 -0.21 2.76 -2.20
CA ALA A 69 -1.32 2.19 -2.94
C ALA A 69 -1.66 0.80 -2.42
N ASN A 70 -2.95 0.53 -2.26
CA ASN A 70 -3.45 -0.78 -1.89
C ASN A 70 -4.55 -1.17 -2.87
N GLY A 71 -4.57 -2.42 -3.29
CA GLY A 71 -5.58 -2.86 -4.23
C GLY A 71 -5.68 -4.37 -4.35
N ARG A 72 -6.72 -4.81 -5.03
CA ARG A 72 -6.81 -6.21 -5.47
C ARG A 72 -5.92 -6.38 -6.69
N TRP A 73 -5.30 -7.54 -6.80
CA TRP A 73 -4.37 -7.92 -7.86
C TRP A 73 -3.03 -7.16 -7.77
N SER A 74 -2.29 -7.05 -8.87
CA SER A 74 -0.98 -6.41 -8.91
C SER A 74 -1.05 -4.89 -8.95
N PHE A 75 0.05 -4.23 -8.60
CA PHE A 75 0.19 -2.79 -8.79
C PHE A 75 0.08 -2.37 -10.26
N GLU A 76 0.51 -3.24 -11.21
CA GLU A 76 0.29 -3.05 -12.65
C GLU A 76 -1.20 -2.82 -12.98
N SER A 77 -2.08 -3.62 -12.37
CA SER A 77 -3.52 -3.44 -12.54
C SER A 77 -3.99 -2.09 -11.99
N ASN A 78 -3.47 -1.67 -10.83
CA ASN A 78 -3.83 -0.41 -10.20
C ASN A 78 -3.45 0.79 -11.07
N VAL A 79 -2.22 0.83 -11.59
CA VAL A 79 -1.76 1.95 -12.44
C VAL A 79 -2.48 2.01 -13.79
N THR A 80 -2.96 0.88 -14.29
CA THR A 80 -3.76 0.83 -15.52
C THR A 80 -5.04 1.65 -15.40
N TRP A 81 -5.62 1.74 -14.22
CA TRP A 81 -6.85 2.47 -13.93
C TRP A 81 -6.62 3.90 -13.47
N PHE A 82 -5.36 4.33 -13.27
CA PHE A 82 -5.04 5.63 -12.68
C PHE A 82 -5.74 6.81 -13.37
N PHE A 83 -5.83 6.83 -14.70
CA PHE A 83 -6.52 7.88 -15.46
C PHE A 83 -7.96 7.53 -15.87
N ASP A 84 -8.55 6.46 -15.33
CA ASP A 84 -9.97 6.15 -15.63
C ASP A 84 -10.92 7.24 -15.12
N LEU A 85 -10.52 7.99 -14.10
CA LEU A 85 -11.19 9.20 -13.64
C LEU A 85 -11.39 10.24 -14.77
N LEU A 86 -10.44 10.33 -15.73
CA LEU A 86 -10.53 11.21 -16.89
C LEU A 86 -11.27 10.55 -18.07
N LYS A 87 -11.18 9.23 -18.20
CA LYS A 87 -11.84 8.46 -19.26
C LYS A 87 -13.37 8.45 -19.10
N TYR A 88 -13.84 8.40 -17.86
CA TYR A 88 -15.25 8.32 -17.54
C TYR A 88 -15.70 9.42 -16.56
N PRO A 89 -15.58 10.71 -16.95
CA PRO A 89 -15.88 11.81 -16.04
C PRO A 89 -17.35 11.88 -15.61
N ASP A 90 -18.24 11.23 -16.36
CA ASP A 90 -19.70 11.28 -16.15
C ASP A 90 -20.24 10.07 -15.36
N LYS A 91 -19.39 9.20 -14.81
CA LYS A 91 -19.82 8.13 -13.89
C LYS A 91 -20.20 8.71 -12.53
N ILE A 92 -21.41 9.27 -12.43
CA ILE A 92 -21.86 10.05 -11.29
C ILE A 92 -23.27 9.68 -10.89
N PRO A 93 -23.63 9.90 -9.60
CA PRO A 93 -25.01 9.76 -9.13
C PRO A 93 -26.00 10.55 -9.96
N VAL A 94 -27.24 10.07 -10.04
CA VAL A 94 -28.32 10.69 -10.83
C VAL A 94 -28.61 12.15 -10.43
N THR A 95 -28.18 12.55 -9.22
CA THR A 95 -28.26 13.92 -8.70
C THR A 95 -27.00 14.24 -7.91
N PRO A 96 -25.96 14.80 -8.58
CA PRO A 96 -24.72 15.16 -7.91
C PRO A 96 -24.91 16.33 -6.94
N THR A 97 -24.17 16.32 -5.84
CA THR A 97 -24.03 17.49 -4.97
C THR A 97 -23.31 18.62 -5.71
N PRO A 98 -23.32 19.87 -5.20
CA PRO A 98 -22.54 20.96 -5.79
C PRO A 98 -21.03 20.64 -5.87
N GLU A 99 -20.46 19.99 -4.84
CA GLU A 99 -19.06 19.58 -4.77
C GLU A 99 -18.74 18.50 -5.81
N GLU A 100 -19.59 17.48 -5.92
CA GLU A 100 -19.46 16.45 -6.96
C GLU A 100 -19.55 17.06 -8.35
N SER A 101 -20.42 18.05 -8.57
CA SER A 101 -20.55 18.75 -9.84
C SER A 101 -19.28 19.52 -10.21
N GLU A 102 -18.62 20.15 -9.24
CA GLU A 102 -17.33 20.83 -9.44
C GLU A 102 -16.24 19.85 -9.86
N ILE A 103 -16.12 18.71 -9.17
CA ILE A 103 -15.16 17.66 -9.52
C ILE A 103 -15.38 17.11 -10.93
N ILE A 104 -16.64 16.96 -11.33
CA ILE A 104 -16.97 16.53 -12.70
C ILE A 104 -16.47 17.53 -13.74
N GLU A 105 -16.70 18.79 -13.52
CA GLU A 105 -16.26 19.81 -14.47
C GLU A 105 -14.73 19.87 -14.53
N LEU A 106 -14.04 19.69 -13.39
CA LEU A 106 -12.59 19.55 -13.36
C LEU A 106 -12.10 18.33 -14.17
N LYS A 107 -12.74 17.17 -14.01
CA LYS A 107 -12.42 15.96 -14.79
C LYS A 107 -12.60 16.20 -16.29
N LYS A 108 -13.67 16.88 -16.70
CA LYS A 108 -13.91 17.24 -18.11
C LYS A 108 -12.85 18.19 -18.66
N GLU A 109 -12.47 19.21 -17.89
CA GLU A 109 -11.40 20.13 -18.27
C GLU A 109 -10.07 19.41 -18.44
N LEU A 110 -9.67 18.56 -17.48
CA LEU A 110 -8.39 17.85 -17.48
C LEU A 110 -8.22 16.91 -18.68
N ARG A 111 -9.32 16.35 -19.20
CA ARG A 111 -9.29 15.44 -20.38
C ARG A 111 -8.60 16.04 -21.60
N ASP A 112 -8.65 17.35 -21.75
CA ASP A 112 -8.14 18.05 -22.94
C ASP A 112 -6.63 18.31 -22.87
N TYR A 113 -5.94 17.87 -21.81
CA TYR A 113 -4.52 18.07 -21.60
C TYR A 113 -3.79 16.75 -21.42
N ASN A 114 -2.51 16.72 -21.83
CA ASN A 114 -1.66 15.56 -21.62
C ASN A 114 -1.06 15.59 -20.22
N PHE A 115 -0.99 14.41 -19.61
CA PHE A 115 -0.35 14.20 -18.30
C PHE A 115 0.54 12.98 -18.36
N THR A 116 1.60 12.99 -17.54
CA THR A 116 2.44 11.82 -17.29
C THR A 116 2.59 11.64 -15.79
N VAL A 117 2.42 10.42 -15.32
CA VAL A 117 2.67 10.03 -13.93
C VAL A 117 3.67 8.88 -13.93
N ILE A 118 4.74 9.04 -13.18
CA ILE A 118 5.83 8.08 -13.09
C ILE A 118 5.88 7.58 -11.65
N PHE A 119 5.64 6.31 -11.43
CA PHE A 119 5.77 5.62 -10.15
C PHE A 119 7.09 4.87 -10.13
N ASN A 120 7.96 5.20 -9.17
CA ASN A 120 9.09 4.36 -8.80
C ASN A 120 8.66 3.60 -7.55
N PHE A 121 8.34 2.32 -7.69
CA PHE A 121 7.57 1.56 -6.72
C PHE A 121 8.30 0.33 -6.18
N THR A 122 7.92 -0.03 -4.96
CA THR A 122 8.05 -1.36 -4.40
C THR A 122 6.64 -1.88 -4.19
N ASP A 123 6.29 -3.04 -4.74
CA ASP A 123 5.01 -3.73 -4.57
C ASP A 123 5.23 -5.06 -3.86
N SER A 124 4.39 -5.34 -2.89
CA SER A 124 4.36 -6.63 -2.19
C SER A 124 3.00 -7.28 -2.40
N GLU A 125 3.02 -8.49 -2.95
CA GLU A 125 1.82 -9.27 -3.23
C GLU A 125 1.84 -10.54 -2.38
N SER A 126 1.31 -10.45 -1.17
CA SER A 126 1.30 -11.57 -0.21
C SER A 126 0.59 -12.82 -0.74
N GLY A 127 -0.46 -12.65 -1.57
CA GLY A 127 -1.18 -13.76 -2.18
C GLY A 127 -0.45 -14.47 -3.33
N CYS A 128 0.62 -13.87 -3.85
CA CYS A 128 1.46 -14.40 -4.93
C CYS A 128 2.89 -14.68 -4.47
N ASP A 129 3.21 -14.43 -3.21
CA ASP A 129 4.50 -14.73 -2.58
C ASP A 129 5.70 -14.02 -3.24
N PHE A 130 5.53 -12.78 -3.71
CA PHE A 130 6.63 -12.01 -4.27
C PHE A 130 6.63 -10.53 -3.89
N ILE A 131 7.80 -9.92 -4.05
CA ILE A 131 8.03 -8.48 -3.92
C ILE A 131 8.70 -8.01 -5.20
N GLU A 132 8.17 -6.95 -5.79
CA GLU A 132 8.70 -6.37 -7.02
C GLU A 132 9.09 -4.91 -6.82
N LYS A 133 10.18 -4.50 -7.49
CA LYS A 133 10.54 -3.09 -7.64
C LYS A 133 10.58 -2.73 -9.11
N GLY A 134 10.04 -1.58 -9.43
CA GLY A 134 9.94 -1.18 -10.82
C GLY A 134 9.63 0.29 -11.02
N ILE A 135 9.44 0.60 -12.29
CA ILE A 135 8.98 1.91 -12.74
C ILE A 135 7.73 1.69 -13.59
N ALA A 136 6.64 2.36 -13.23
CA ALA A 136 5.44 2.42 -14.02
C ALA A 136 5.25 3.85 -14.54
N THR A 137 5.16 4.03 -15.84
CA THR A 137 4.86 5.32 -16.46
C THR A 137 3.45 5.28 -17.05
N VAL A 138 2.59 6.13 -16.56
CA VAL A 138 1.20 6.25 -17.03
C VAL A 138 1.03 7.59 -17.71
N THR A 139 0.64 7.57 -18.97
CA THR A 139 0.45 8.78 -19.77
C THR A 139 -1.00 8.90 -20.19
N TRP A 140 -1.63 10.02 -19.94
CA TRP A 140 -2.90 10.40 -20.55
C TRP A 140 -2.66 11.16 -21.84
N ASN A 141 -3.18 10.64 -22.96
CA ASN A 141 -3.15 11.29 -24.26
C ASN A 141 -4.51 11.96 -24.55
N ALA A 142 -4.53 13.28 -24.50
CA ALA A 142 -5.74 14.05 -24.71
C ALA A 142 -6.33 13.87 -26.13
N ALA A 143 -5.49 13.73 -27.16
CA ALA A 143 -5.96 13.56 -28.54
C ALA A 143 -6.63 12.19 -28.75
N GLU A 144 -6.15 11.15 -28.08
CA GLU A 144 -6.68 9.80 -28.16
C GLU A 144 -7.77 9.53 -27.12
N GLN A 145 -7.90 10.40 -26.10
CA GLN A 145 -8.76 10.20 -24.92
C GLN A 145 -8.48 8.84 -24.26
N LYS A 146 -7.19 8.51 -24.10
CA LYS A 146 -6.74 7.20 -23.64
C LYS A 146 -5.49 7.30 -22.79
N SER A 147 -5.39 6.42 -21.81
CA SER A 147 -4.15 6.18 -21.05
C SER A 147 -3.29 5.11 -21.73
N HIS A 148 -1.98 5.31 -21.63
CA HIS A 148 -0.96 4.33 -21.98
C HIS A 148 -0.14 4.04 -20.75
N VAL A 149 0.18 2.77 -20.52
CA VAL A 149 0.98 2.33 -19.38
C VAL A 149 2.22 1.62 -19.91
N ASP A 150 3.37 2.05 -19.42
CA ASP A 150 4.64 1.35 -19.56
C ASP A 150 5.06 0.87 -18.17
N TYR A 151 5.11 -0.45 -17.98
CA TYR A 151 5.37 -1.09 -16.70
C TYR A 151 6.62 -1.94 -16.79
N ASN A 152 7.65 -1.58 -16.04
CA ASN A 152 8.96 -2.21 -16.10
C ASN A 152 9.45 -2.62 -14.69
N ILE A 153 9.54 -3.92 -14.48
CA ILE A 153 10.11 -4.51 -13.26
C ILE A 153 11.61 -4.68 -13.47
N HIS A 154 12.41 -4.22 -12.54
CA HIS A 154 13.87 -4.36 -12.56
C HIS A 154 14.40 -5.25 -11.43
N GLU A 155 13.64 -5.48 -10.37
CA GLU A 155 13.94 -6.42 -9.29
C GLU A 155 12.71 -7.23 -8.94
N SER A 156 12.88 -8.51 -8.66
CA SER A 156 11.84 -9.39 -8.13
C SER A 156 12.44 -10.34 -7.10
N HIS A 157 11.79 -10.45 -5.95
CA HIS A 157 12.21 -11.27 -4.81
C HIS A 157 11.06 -12.19 -4.38
N ASN A 158 11.40 -13.35 -3.85
CA ASN A 158 10.42 -14.15 -3.13
C ASN A 158 9.98 -13.41 -1.86
N TYR A 159 8.76 -13.64 -1.43
CA TYR A 159 8.19 -13.05 -0.23
C TYR A 159 8.81 -13.72 1.01
N THR A 160 9.93 -13.18 1.48
CA THR A 160 10.66 -13.65 2.68
C THR A 160 10.83 -12.51 3.66
N VAL A 161 11.06 -12.85 4.94
CA VAL A 161 11.33 -11.87 6.00
C VAL A 161 12.48 -10.94 5.63
N GLU A 162 13.58 -11.52 5.14
CA GLU A 162 14.76 -10.76 4.75
C GLU A 162 14.45 -9.81 3.60
N ALA A 163 13.73 -10.28 2.57
CA ALA A 163 13.36 -9.46 1.42
C ALA A 163 12.41 -8.32 1.81
N LEU A 164 11.47 -8.56 2.72
CA LEU A 164 10.57 -7.53 3.24
C LEU A 164 11.30 -6.44 4.02
N ILE A 165 12.31 -6.81 4.81
CA ILE A 165 13.18 -5.86 5.51
C ILE A 165 14.08 -5.11 4.51
N ASP A 166 14.75 -5.81 3.60
CA ASP A 166 15.68 -5.23 2.63
C ASP A 166 14.97 -4.30 1.64
N CYS A 167 13.70 -4.57 1.35
CA CYS A 167 12.86 -3.72 0.52
C CYS A 167 12.21 -2.56 1.29
N GLY A 168 12.39 -2.49 2.62
CA GLY A 168 11.86 -1.41 3.45
C GLY A 168 10.35 -1.48 3.69
N ILE A 169 9.73 -2.65 3.50
CA ILE A 169 8.31 -2.88 3.78
C ILE A 169 8.07 -2.96 5.28
N TYR A 170 9.01 -3.59 6.00
CA TYR A 170 9.00 -3.68 7.46
C TYR A 170 10.31 -3.17 8.06
N ASP A 171 10.22 -2.54 9.23
CA ASP A 171 11.40 -2.23 10.05
C ASP A 171 11.93 -3.52 10.69
N LYS A 172 13.25 -3.66 10.73
CA LYS A 172 13.91 -4.80 11.35
C LYS A 172 13.51 -5.00 12.83
N GLY A 173 13.13 -3.92 13.51
CA GLY A 173 12.64 -3.95 14.89
C GLY A 173 11.21 -4.47 15.04
N GLU A 174 10.40 -4.43 13.96
CA GLU A 174 9.02 -4.91 13.96
C GLU A 174 8.93 -6.41 13.66
N VAL A 175 10.01 -6.99 13.12
CA VAL A 175 10.04 -8.40 12.77
C VAL A 175 10.33 -9.23 14.02
N MET A 176 9.29 -9.78 14.61
CA MET A 176 9.43 -10.81 15.65
C MET A 176 9.75 -12.15 14.97
N SER A 177 10.92 -12.70 15.22
CA SER A 177 11.20 -14.07 14.80
C SER A 177 10.35 -15.06 15.62
N VAL A 178 9.98 -16.19 15.03
CA VAL A 178 9.31 -17.29 15.77
C VAL A 178 10.13 -17.67 17.00
N GLN A 179 11.46 -17.67 16.88
CA GLN A 179 12.34 -17.98 18.01
C GLN A 179 12.24 -16.95 19.13
N THR A 180 12.13 -15.63 18.81
CA THR A 180 11.93 -14.59 19.82
C THR A 180 10.61 -14.77 20.57
N ILE A 181 9.56 -15.10 19.85
CA ILE A 181 8.24 -15.42 20.46
C ILE A 181 8.37 -16.62 21.39
N ILE A 182 9.04 -17.68 20.96
CA ILE A 182 9.27 -18.88 21.77
C ILE A 182 10.09 -18.53 23.02
N ASP A 183 11.19 -17.79 22.86
CA ASP A 183 12.09 -17.42 23.93
C ASP A 183 11.40 -16.53 24.97
N ASP A 184 10.61 -15.56 24.53
CA ASP A 184 9.79 -14.72 25.41
C ASP A 184 8.78 -15.54 26.23
N TYR A 185 8.19 -16.54 25.60
CA TYR A 185 7.28 -17.44 26.29
C TYR A 185 7.98 -18.41 27.24
N ASP A 186 9.12 -18.96 26.87
CA ASP A 186 9.92 -19.81 27.75
C ASP A 186 10.40 -19.05 29.00
N GLU A 187 10.65 -17.74 28.92
CA GLU A 187 10.90 -16.91 30.11
C GLU A 187 9.70 -16.78 31.05
N ILE A 188 8.51 -16.61 30.49
CA ILE A 188 7.26 -16.47 31.26
C ILE A 188 6.84 -17.80 31.87
N VAL A 189 7.11 -18.92 31.17
CA VAL A 189 6.69 -20.30 31.53
C VAL A 189 7.60 -20.96 32.56
N LYS A 190 8.73 -20.37 32.93
CA LYS A 190 9.67 -20.95 33.93
C LYS A 190 9.03 -21.33 35.29
N ASN A 191 7.73 -21.09 35.49
CA ASN A 191 6.99 -21.38 36.72
C ASN A 191 5.99 -22.56 36.64
N GLU A 192 6.26 -23.57 35.82
CA GLU A 192 5.68 -24.94 35.93
C GLU A 192 4.15 -25.10 36.07
N ASP A 193 3.31 -24.19 35.59
CA ASP A 193 1.87 -24.41 35.59
C ASP A 193 1.47 -25.41 34.46
N PRO A 194 0.88 -26.57 34.76
CA PRO A 194 0.52 -27.58 33.75
C PRO A 194 -0.51 -27.08 32.72
N ILE A 195 -1.37 -26.13 33.10
CA ILE A 195 -2.34 -25.52 32.18
C ILE A 195 -1.57 -24.68 31.13
N PHE A 196 -0.59 -23.94 31.57
CA PHE A 196 0.26 -23.15 30.74
C PHE A 196 1.03 -24.00 29.73
N MET A 197 1.64 -25.09 30.15
CA MET A 197 2.32 -26.04 29.27
C MET A 197 1.40 -26.64 28.19
N THR A 198 0.13 -26.85 28.51
CA THR A 198 -0.84 -27.34 27.54
C THR A 198 -1.12 -26.30 26.45
N TYR A 199 -1.24 -25.04 26.81
CA TYR A 199 -1.44 -23.95 25.84
C TYR A 199 -0.17 -23.65 25.05
N ARG A 200 0.99 -23.68 25.69
CA ARG A 200 2.29 -23.56 25.01
C ARG A 200 2.46 -24.62 23.92
N ASN A 201 2.17 -25.86 24.25
CA ASN A 201 2.28 -26.94 23.28
C ASN A 201 1.31 -26.75 22.09
N LYS A 202 0.08 -26.33 22.37
CA LYS A 202 -0.89 -26.02 21.32
C LYS A 202 -0.45 -24.85 20.44
N PHE A 203 0.12 -23.82 21.05
CA PHE A 203 0.67 -22.67 20.31
C PHE A 203 1.86 -23.11 19.45
N MET A 204 2.76 -23.93 19.99
CA MET A 204 3.89 -24.50 19.24
C MET A 204 3.44 -25.43 18.11
N GLU A 205 2.38 -26.21 18.31
CA GLU A 205 1.79 -27.01 17.24
C GLU A 205 1.26 -26.14 16.12
N LEU A 206 0.52 -25.07 16.44
CA LEU A 206 0.04 -24.09 15.46
C LEU A 206 1.17 -23.42 14.69
N LEU A 207 2.23 -22.98 15.40
CA LEU A 207 3.41 -22.39 14.74
C LEU A 207 4.11 -23.37 13.79
N LEU A 208 4.13 -24.67 14.12
CA LEU A 208 4.74 -25.71 13.29
C LEU A 208 3.88 -26.11 12.09
N GLU A 209 2.55 -25.90 12.19
CA GLU A 209 1.60 -26.15 11.11
C GLU A 209 1.54 -25.01 10.08
N LEU A 210 2.07 -23.82 10.41
CA LEU A 210 2.14 -22.72 9.46
C LEU A 210 2.95 -23.12 8.23
N PRO A 211 2.40 -23.00 7.02
CA PRO A 211 3.02 -23.52 5.81
C PRO A 211 4.32 -22.79 5.44
N TYR A 212 4.59 -21.63 6.03
CA TYR A 212 5.69 -20.74 5.67
C TYR A 212 6.56 -20.43 6.88
N LYS A 213 7.38 -21.40 7.30
CA LYS A 213 8.32 -21.20 8.43
C LYS A 213 9.31 -20.05 8.22
N ASP A 214 9.56 -19.69 6.96
CA ASP A 214 10.50 -18.64 6.56
C ASP A 214 9.80 -17.31 6.23
N THR A 215 8.47 -17.27 6.24
CA THR A 215 7.65 -16.08 5.91
C THR A 215 6.70 -15.72 7.05
N ILE A 216 7.25 -15.48 8.23
CA ILE A 216 6.49 -15.09 9.42
C ILE A 216 5.59 -13.88 9.16
N LEU A 217 5.99 -13.00 8.24
CA LEU A 217 5.27 -11.77 7.93
C LEU A 217 4.03 -11.99 7.05
N TYR A 218 3.95 -13.08 6.30
CA TYR A 218 2.74 -13.41 5.55
C TYR A 218 1.53 -13.65 6.45
N GLU A 219 1.78 -14.15 7.65
CA GLU A 219 0.79 -14.45 8.67
C GLU A 219 0.96 -13.59 9.92
N PHE A 220 1.64 -12.42 9.76
CA PHE A 220 1.93 -11.52 10.88
C PHE A 220 0.65 -11.10 11.62
N ASP A 221 -0.44 -10.81 10.90
CA ASP A 221 -1.73 -10.48 11.51
C ASP A 221 -2.30 -11.68 12.26
N GLU A 222 -2.26 -12.89 11.69
CA GLU A 222 -2.70 -14.12 12.37
C GLU A 222 -1.77 -14.48 13.54
N MET A 223 -0.47 -14.27 13.38
CA MET A 223 0.52 -14.45 14.44
C MET A 223 0.37 -13.42 15.55
N TYR A 224 0.07 -12.17 15.20
CA TYR A 224 -0.21 -11.11 16.15
C TYR A 224 -1.49 -11.38 16.95
N ASP A 225 -2.53 -11.87 16.30
CA ASP A 225 -3.77 -12.27 16.95
C ASP A 225 -3.54 -13.47 17.89
N LEU A 226 -2.80 -14.48 17.44
CA LEU A 226 -2.40 -15.63 18.28
C LEU A 226 -1.54 -15.19 19.48
N TYR A 227 -0.61 -14.25 19.25
CA TYR A 227 0.21 -13.65 20.30
C TYR A 227 -0.65 -12.88 21.31
N SER A 228 -1.59 -12.08 20.84
CA SER A 228 -2.51 -11.31 21.67
C SER A 228 -3.41 -12.21 22.49
N GLU A 229 -3.99 -13.25 21.90
CA GLU A 229 -4.79 -14.25 22.60
C GLU A 229 -4.00 -14.99 23.68
N PHE A 230 -2.73 -15.30 23.39
CA PHE A 230 -1.86 -15.96 24.34
C PHE A 230 -1.44 -15.04 25.48
N ASP A 231 -1.13 -13.77 25.21
CA ASP A 231 -0.79 -12.78 26.24
C ASP A 231 -1.98 -12.50 27.17
N ASP A 232 -3.18 -12.41 26.61
CA ASP A 232 -4.42 -12.30 27.39
C ASP A 232 -4.62 -13.50 28.31
N LEU A 233 -4.39 -14.71 27.82
CA LEU A 233 -4.46 -15.93 28.59
C LEU A 233 -3.42 -15.96 29.73
N VAL A 234 -2.18 -15.56 29.44
CA VAL A 234 -1.09 -15.43 30.43
C VAL A 234 -1.50 -14.46 31.54
N ASN A 235 -2.06 -13.34 31.17
CA ASN A 235 -2.52 -12.33 32.12
C ASN A 235 -3.70 -12.80 32.98
N GLU A 236 -4.62 -13.57 32.40
CA GLU A 236 -5.72 -14.22 33.13
C GLU A 236 -5.19 -15.23 34.14
N LEU A 237 -4.26 -16.10 33.74
CA LEU A 237 -3.66 -17.10 34.64
C LEU A 237 -2.85 -16.46 35.77
N LYS A 238 -2.08 -15.38 35.49
CA LYS A 238 -1.37 -14.59 36.51
C LYS A 238 -2.34 -13.99 37.54
N THR A 239 -3.53 -13.58 37.10
CA THR A 239 -4.55 -12.98 37.97
C THR A 239 -5.23 -14.04 38.85
N ARG A 240 -5.50 -15.23 38.29
CA ARG A 240 -6.07 -16.35 39.04
C ARG A 240 -5.12 -16.89 40.12
N ASN A 241 -3.83 -16.92 39.89
CA ASN A 241 -2.82 -17.38 40.83
C ASN A 241 -2.48 -16.37 41.95
N ARG A 242 -3.02 -15.14 41.89
CA ARG A 242 -2.86 -14.12 42.94
C ARG A 242 -4.03 -14.11 43.96
N ASN A 243 -5.07 -14.88 43.74
CA ASN A 243 -6.22 -15.06 44.61
C ASN A 243 -6.22 -16.46 45.24
#